data_9847d79305181f5f835c529d9858778e
#
_entry.id   9847d79305181f5f835c529d9858778e
#
_cell.length_a   1.000
_cell.length_b   1.000
_cell.length_c   1.000
_cell.angle_alpha   90.00
_cell.angle_beta   90.00
_cell.angle_gamma   90.00
#
_symmetry.space_group_name_H-M   'P 1'
#
loop_
_entity.id
_entity.type
_entity.pdbx_description
1 polymer ?
#
loop_
_entity_poly.entity_id
_entity_poly.type
_entity_poly.pdbx_seq_one_letter_code
_entity_poly.pdbx_strand_id
1 'polypeptide(L)'
;MKKIDLHIHTTYSDGYYSPQDILILAKNKKLSTISITDHDTIDVYLKDNIIEKAKELELEIIPGVEISTEHNDSEIHILGYNFDIYNKKLNDVLNFIITERVNRVKRIIKKLNSNGIDITFEELEKLHKSTTYGRPHVADMMIRKGYIKNIYEAFTYHIGINCYAYEKKIHISPKIAIDIIHDAGGIAIMAHPNKTNEEILNYLINSGIDGFEIIHPSHTNSIKNNLKKLVD
;
A
#
# COMPACT_ATOMS: atom_id res chain seq x y z
N MET A 1 -26.75 6.76 9.80
CA MET A 1 -25.95 6.51 8.59
C MET A 1 -24.82 5.54 8.98
N LYS A 2 -24.63 4.44 8.25
CA LYS A 2 -23.50 3.54 8.47
C LYS A 2 -22.19 4.30 8.20
N LYS A 3 -21.21 4.20 9.10
CA LYS A 3 -19.87 4.76 8.90
C LYS A 3 -18.96 3.65 8.37
N ILE A 4 -18.22 3.94 7.33
CA ILE A 4 -17.32 3.00 6.66
C ILE A 4 -15.93 3.61 6.50
N ASP A 5 -14.90 2.75 6.47
CA ASP A 5 -13.53 3.11 6.10
C ASP A 5 -12.95 1.98 5.26
N LEU A 6 -12.67 2.25 4.01
CA LEU A 6 -12.27 1.23 3.03
C LEU A 6 -10.79 1.33 2.62
N HIS A 7 -10.00 2.24 3.24
CA HIS A 7 -8.60 2.39 2.90
C HIS A 7 -7.75 2.51 4.17
N ILE A 8 -7.33 1.36 4.69
CA ILE A 8 -6.63 1.24 5.97
C ILE A 8 -5.37 0.40 5.79
N HIS A 9 -4.25 0.89 6.35
CA HIS A 9 -2.98 0.15 6.42
C HIS A 9 -2.70 -0.35 7.83
N THR A 10 -2.04 -1.50 7.91
CA THR A 10 -1.61 -2.13 9.15
C THR A 10 -0.09 -2.34 9.17
N THR A 11 0.41 -2.94 10.25
CA THR A 11 1.82 -3.35 10.36
C THR A 11 2.23 -4.42 9.34
N TYR A 12 1.32 -4.96 8.55
CA TYR A 12 1.66 -5.83 7.42
C TYR A 12 2.28 -5.05 6.26
N SER A 13 2.04 -3.74 6.18
CA SER A 13 2.72 -2.84 5.24
C SER A 13 3.42 -1.69 5.98
N ASP A 14 2.93 -0.49 5.87
CA ASP A 14 3.52 0.72 6.46
C ASP A 14 2.59 1.42 7.46
N GLY A 15 1.50 0.78 7.84
CA GLY A 15 0.62 1.24 8.90
C GLY A 15 1.25 1.10 10.30
N TYR A 16 0.82 1.95 11.22
CA TYR A 16 1.33 2.00 12.59
C TYR A 16 0.68 0.94 13.49
N TYR A 17 -0.59 0.63 13.27
CA TYR A 17 -1.38 -0.25 14.13
C TYR A 17 -1.38 -1.70 13.64
N SER A 18 -1.43 -2.65 14.57
CA SER A 18 -1.67 -4.05 14.23
C SER A 18 -3.10 -4.24 13.67
N PRO A 19 -3.37 -5.32 12.92
CA PRO A 19 -4.74 -5.61 12.48
C PRO A 19 -5.74 -5.67 13.61
N GLN A 20 -5.35 -6.23 14.76
CA GLN A 20 -6.20 -6.32 15.95
C GLN A 20 -6.52 -4.94 16.52
N ASP A 21 -5.51 -4.04 16.59
CA ASP A 21 -5.74 -2.66 17.03
C ASP A 21 -6.69 -1.91 16.09
N ILE A 22 -6.58 -2.15 14.77
CA ILE A 22 -7.51 -1.59 13.77
C ILE A 22 -8.94 -2.04 14.02
N LEU A 23 -9.18 -3.33 14.30
CA LEU A 23 -10.54 -3.81 14.63
C LEU A 23 -11.11 -3.11 15.87
N ILE A 24 -10.29 -2.98 16.92
CA ILE A 24 -10.69 -2.29 18.17
C ILE A 24 -10.99 -0.82 17.91
N LEU A 25 -10.12 -0.15 17.14
CA LEU A 25 -10.31 1.27 16.77
C LEU A 25 -11.57 1.46 15.92
N ALA A 26 -11.83 0.58 14.95
CA ALA A 26 -13.02 0.61 14.12
C ALA A 26 -14.30 0.47 14.96
N LYS A 27 -14.33 -0.48 15.88
CA LYS A 27 -15.45 -0.67 16.82
C LYS A 27 -15.66 0.58 17.69
N ASN A 28 -14.60 1.13 18.28
CA ASN A 28 -14.66 2.33 19.12
C ASN A 28 -15.15 3.57 18.34
N LYS A 29 -14.78 3.68 17.05
CA LYS A 29 -15.26 4.73 16.14
C LYS A 29 -16.66 4.47 15.58
N LYS A 30 -17.29 3.34 15.95
CA LYS A 30 -18.61 2.90 15.48
C LYS A 30 -18.66 2.78 13.95
N LEU A 31 -17.59 2.28 13.35
CA LEU A 31 -17.61 1.87 11.95
C LEU A 31 -18.45 0.58 11.83
N SER A 32 -19.18 0.45 10.74
CA SER A 32 -19.96 -0.75 10.42
C SER A 32 -19.22 -1.67 9.45
N THR A 33 -18.38 -1.08 8.60
CA THR A 33 -17.67 -1.79 7.54
C THR A 33 -16.28 -1.20 7.38
N ILE A 34 -15.27 -2.05 7.24
CA ILE A 34 -13.89 -1.64 6.94
C ILE A 34 -13.29 -2.50 5.82
N SER A 35 -12.22 -1.99 5.21
CA SER A 35 -11.31 -2.79 4.40
C SER A 35 -9.87 -2.49 4.79
N ILE A 36 -9.08 -3.51 5.05
CA ILE A 36 -7.63 -3.40 5.24
C ILE A 36 -7.00 -3.58 3.85
N THR A 37 -6.29 -2.55 3.42
CA THR A 37 -5.74 -2.44 2.06
C THR A 37 -4.23 -2.27 2.09
N ASP A 38 -3.54 -3.15 2.82
CA ASP A 38 -2.09 -3.10 2.95
C ASP A 38 -1.38 -3.10 1.59
N HIS A 39 -0.28 -2.35 1.48
CA HIS A 39 0.48 -2.27 0.24
C HIS A 39 1.03 -3.60 -0.22
N ASP A 40 0.60 -4.03 -1.41
CA ASP A 40 1.09 -5.21 -2.15
C ASP A 40 1.00 -6.53 -1.38
N THR A 41 0.16 -6.62 -0.33
CA THR A 41 -0.02 -7.85 0.46
C THR A 41 -1.46 -8.02 0.94
N ILE A 42 -1.90 -9.27 1.02
CA ILE A 42 -3.18 -9.70 1.62
C ILE A 42 -2.96 -10.65 2.80
N ASP A 43 -1.75 -10.69 3.34
CA ASP A 43 -1.37 -11.59 4.43
C ASP A 43 -2.24 -11.45 5.68
N VAL A 44 -2.76 -10.26 5.93
CA VAL A 44 -3.71 -10.00 7.02
C VAL A 44 -4.93 -10.91 6.95
N TYR A 45 -5.40 -11.24 5.75
CA TYR A 45 -6.55 -12.13 5.54
C TYR A 45 -6.17 -13.60 5.59
N LEU A 46 -4.93 -13.94 5.25
CA LEU A 46 -4.45 -15.32 5.17
C LEU A 46 -3.87 -15.83 6.49
N LYS A 47 -3.28 -14.93 7.31
CA LYS A 47 -2.48 -15.32 8.48
C LYS A 47 -3.14 -15.00 9.83
N ASP A 48 -4.06 -14.01 9.90
CA ASP A 48 -4.55 -13.47 11.17
C ASP A 48 -5.98 -13.84 11.53
N ASN A 49 -6.69 -14.61 10.71
CA ASN A 49 -8.11 -14.90 10.87
C ASN A 49 -8.95 -13.62 11.09
N ILE A 50 -8.55 -12.54 10.40
CA ILE A 50 -9.08 -11.19 10.65
C ILE A 50 -10.57 -11.09 10.35
N ILE A 51 -11.08 -11.90 9.41
CA ILE A 51 -12.49 -11.94 9.02
C ILE A 51 -13.35 -12.48 10.17
N GLU A 52 -12.92 -13.56 10.81
CA GLU A 52 -13.60 -14.17 11.95
C GLU A 52 -13.59 -13.23 13.16
N LYS A 53 -12.44 -12.65 13.46
CA LYS A 53 -12.30 -11.67 14.56
C LYS A 53 -13.18 -10.43 14.33
N ALA A 54 -13.31 -9.95 13.10
CA ALA A 54 -14.21 -8.84 12.77
C ALA A 54 -15.69 -9.20 13.03
N LYS A 55 -16.11 -10.42 12.67
CA LYS A 55 -17.46 -10.91 12.94
C LYS A 55 -17.78 -10.95 14.44
N GLU A 56 -16.85 -11.39 15.29
CA GLU A 56 -17.02 -11.40 16.75
C GLU A 56 -17.27 -9.99 17.31
N LEU A 57 -16.74 -8.97 16.61
CA LEU A 57 -16.95 -7.55 16.94
C LEU A 57 -18.16 -6.93 16.24
N GLU A 58 -18.98 -7.71 15.51
CA GLU A 58 -20.08 -7.23 14.67
C GLU A 58 -19.63 -6.16 13.65
N LEU A 59 -18.42 -6.32 13.13
CA LEU A 59 -17.82 -5.47 12.14
C LEU A 59 -17.72 -6.22 10.80
N GLU A 60 -18.29 -5.65 9.75
CA GLU A 60 -18.12 -6.16 8.40
C GLU A 60 -16.72 -5.83 7.89
N ILE A 61 -16.01 -6.81 7.34
CA ILE A 61 -14.72 -6.60 6.69
C ILE A 61 -14.78 -7.06 5.23
N ILE A 62 -14.41 -6.17 4.33
CA ILE A 62 -14.30 -6.46 2.90
C ILE A 62 -12.81 -6.72 2.60
N PRO A 63 -12.44 -7.90 2.05
CA PRO A 63 -11.06 -8.12 1.61
C PRO A 63 -10.60 -7.02 0.67
N GLY A 64 -9.41 -6.44 0.96
CA GLY A 64 -8.83 -5.36 0.19
C GLY A 64 -7.32 -5.47 0.06
N VAL A 65 -6.77 -4.76 -0.92
CA VAL A 65 -5.34 -4.60 -1.16
C VAL A 65 -5.08 -3.29 -1.87
N GLU A 66 -3.96 -2.62 -1.59
CA GLU A 66 -3.48 -1.50 -2.39
C GLU A 66 -2.25 -1.93 -3.18
N ILE A 67 -2.42 -2.14 -4.50
CA ILE A 67 -1.35 -2.59 -5.39
C ILE A 67 -0.60 -1.38 -5.94
N SER A 68 0.73 -1.37 -5.73
CA SER A 68 1.61 -0.34 -6.29
C SER A 68 1.91 -0.61 -7.76
N THR A 69 1.59 0.33 -8.62
CA THR A 69 1.80 0.25 -10.07
C THR A 69 2.53 1.48 -10.61
N GLU A 70 3.01 1.42 -11.86
CA GLU A 70 3.65 2.55 -12.53
C GLU A 70 3.20 2.64 -13.99
N HIS A 71 2.91 3.85 -14.44
CA HIS A 71 2.67 4.16 -15.84
C HIS A 71 3.35 5.48 -16.22
N ASN A 72 4.20 5.46 -17.25
CA ASN A 72 4.97 6.63 -17.70
C ASN A 72 5.72 7.35 -16.54
N ASP A 73 6.50 6.59 -15.76
CA ASP A 73 7.25 7.04 -14.56
C ASP A 73 6.38 7.69 -13.47
N SER A 74 5.05 7.57 -13.56
CA SER A 74 4.12 8.00 -12.52
C SER A 74 3.68 6.79 -11.69
N GLU A 75 3.92 6.85 -10.38
CA GLU A 75 3.42 5.83 -9.44
C GLU A 75 1.90 6.00 -9.30
N ILE A 76 1.17 4.91 -9.49
CA ILE A 76 -0.29 4.84 -9.41
C ILE A 76 -0.63 3.67 -8.49
N HIS A 77 -1.52 3.89 -7.54
CA HIS A 77 -2.00 2.83 -6.68
C HIS A 77 -3.40 2.37 -7.09
N ILE A 78 -3.58 1.06 -7.13
CA ILE A 78 -4.87 0.44 -7.46
C ILE A 78 -5.37 -0.33 -6.23
N LEU A 79 -6.51 0.09 -5.70
CA LEU A 79 -7.22 -0.62 -4.65
C LEU A 79 -8.04 -1.75 -5.27
N GLY A 80 -7.82 -2.96 -4.78
CA GLY A 80 -8.66 -4.11 -5.08
C GLY A 80 -9.60 -4.38 -3.92
N TYR A 81 -10.87 -4.71 -4.21
CA TYR A 81 -11.86 -5.04 -3.18
C TYR A 81 -12.66 -6.28 -3.53
N ASN A 82 -13.09 -7.00 -2.48
CA ASN A 82 -14.04 -8.12 -2.57
C ASN A 82 -13.63 -9.24 -3.53
N PHE A 83 -12.33 -9.47 -3.65
CA PHE A 83 -11.74 -10.55 -4.45
C PHE A 83 -11.63 -11.85 -3.65
N ASP A 84 -11.48 -12.97 -4.35
CA ASP A 84 -11.12 -14.25 -3.74
C ASP A 84 -9.67 -14.21 -3.24
N ILE A 85 -9.49 -14.20 -1.91
CA ILE A 85 -8.18 -14.16 -1.25
C ILE A 85 -7.32 -15.39 -1.55
N TYR A 86 -7.90 -16.50 -2.03
CA TYR A 86 -7.20 -17.71 -2.42
C TYR A 86 -6.90 -17.78 -3.92
N ASN A 87 -7.27 -16.76 -4.70
CA ASN A 87 -6.98 -16.73 -6.13
C ASN A 87 -5.47 -16.85 -6.38
N LYS A 88 -5.08 -17.90 -7.11
CA LYS A 88 -3.68 -18.24 -7.32
C LYS A 88 -2.92 -17.14 -8.08
N LYS A 89 -3.51 -16.58 -9.14
CA LYS A 89 -2.83 -15.56 -9.95
C LYS A 89 -2.57 -14.29 -9.14
N LEU A 90 -3.56 -13.82 -8.37
CA LEU A 90 -3.41 -12.67 -7.48
C LEU A 90 -2.27 -12.92 -6.48
N ASN A 91 -2.28 -14.06 -5.79
CA ASN A 91 -1.24 -14.41 -4.83
C ASN A 91 0.15 -14.53 -5.47
N ASP A 92 0.27 -15.13 -6.66
CA ASP A 92 1.55 -15.26 -7.37
C ASP A 92 2.14 -13.87 -7.71
N VAL A 93 1.31 -12.92 -8.16
CA VAL A 93 1.76 -11.55 -8.49
C VAL A 93 2.13 -10.77 -7.22
N LEU A 94 1.33 -10.84 -6.16
CA LEU A 94 1.65 -10.18 -4.89
C LEU A 94 2.97 -10.73 -4.30
N ASN A 95 3.18 -12.05 -4.32
CA ASN A 95 4.43 -12.67 -3.87
C ASN A 95 5.64 -12.23 -4.71
N PHE A 96 5.48 -12.07 -6.01
CA PHE A 96 6.52 -11.50 -6.87
C PHE A 96 6.87 -10.06 -6.44
N ILE A 97 5.87 -9.21 -6.24
CA ILE A 97 6.07 -7.81 -5.81
C ILE A 97 6.76 -7.76 -4.43
N ILE A 98 6.32 -8.57 -3.47
CA ILE A 98 6.91 -8.66 -2.12
C ILE A 98 8.40 -9.04 -2.23
N THR A 99 8.72 -10.08 -3.03
CA THR A 99 10.10 -10.53 -3.25
C THR A 99 10.97 -9.40 -3.80
N GLU A 100 10.47 -8.66 -4.79
CA GLU A 100 11.21 -7.55 -5.40
C GLU A 100 11.35 -6.35 -4.44
N ARG A 101 10.38 -6.10 -3.56
CA ARG A 101 10.52 -5.10 -2.49
C ARG A 101 11.66 -5.47 -1.53
N VAL A 102 11.72 -6.73 -1.08
CA VAL A 102 12.80 -7.23 -0.21
C VAL A 102 14.15 -7.08 -0.91
N ASN A 103 14.25 -7.53 -2.17
CA ASN A 103 15.48 -7.42 -2.96
C ASN A 103 15.92 -5.96 -3.11
N ARG A 104 15.01 -5.05 -3.37
CA ARG A 104 15.27 -3.62 -3.46
C ARG A 104 15.81 -3.05 -2.15
N VAL A 105 15.19 -3.37 -1.02
CA VAL A 105 15.65 -2.91 0.31
C VAL A 105 17.05 -3.44 0.61
N LYS A 106 17.34 -4.71 0.29
CA LYS A 106 18.70 -5.28 0.43
C LYS A 106 19.73 -4.53 -0.43
N ARG A 107 19.37 -4.11 -1.66
CA ARG A 107 20.26 -3.27 -2.51
C ARG A 107 20.48 -1.88 -1.90
N ILE A 108 19.43 -1.25 -1.36
CA ILE A 108 19.53 0.05 -0.65
C ILE A 108 20.47 -0.08 0.55
N ILE A 109 20.27 -1.09 1.38
CA ILE A 109 21.09 -1.37 2.57
C ILE A 109 22.56 -1.55 2.16
N LYS A 110 22.85 -2.32 1.11
CA LYS A 110 24.20 -2.52 0.61
C LYS A 110 24.88 -1.19 0.23
N LYS A 111 24.15 -0.28 -0.43
CA LYS A 111 24.67 1.05 -0.78
C LYS A 111 24.89 1.94 0.45
N LEU A 112 24.01 1.88 1.42
CA LEU A 112 24.14 2.60 2.71
C LEU A 112 25.38 2.13 3.46
N ASN A 113 25.60 0.82 3.57
CA ASN A 113 26.75 0.22 4.24
C ASN A 113 28.08 0.63 3.57
N SER A 114 28.11 0.69 2.24
CA SER A 114 29.28 1.20 1.49
C SER A 114 29.59 2.67 1.75
N ASN A 115 28.68 3.41 2.37
CA ASN A 115 28.81 4.82 2.73
C ASN A 115 28.81 5.05 4.27
N GLY A 116 29.16 4.02 5.05
CA GLY A 116 29.35 4.15 6.49
C GLY A 116 28.07 4.09 7.35
N ILE A 117 26.91 3.77 6.77
CA ILE A 117 25.67 3.56 7.50
C ILE A 117 25.46 2.06 7.71
N ASP A 118 25.92 1.55 8.84
CA ASP A 118 25.91 0.12 9.15
C ASP A 118 24.53 -0.34 9.65
N ILE A 119 23.75 -0.95 8.74
CA ILE A 119 22.45 -1.57 9.00
C ILE A 119 22.35 -2.89 8.24
N THR A 120 21.55 -3.83 8.76
CA THR A 120 21.30 -5.11 8.10
C THR A 120 19.81 -5.34 7.83
N PHE A 121 19.52 -6.21 6.88
CA PHE A 121 18.12 -6.57 6.59
C PHE A 121 17.51 -7.37 7.75
N GLU A 122 18.30 -8.21 8.42
CA GLU A 122 17.88 -9.01 9.57
C GLU A 122 17.50 -8.13 10.78
N GLU A 123 18.20 -7.01 11.01
CA GLU A 123 17.83 -6.03 12.03
C GLU A 123 16.50 -5.35 11.67
N LEU A 124 16.34 -4.96 10.41
CA LEU A 124 15.12 -4.33 9.92
C LEU A 124 13.92 -5.28 10.02
N GLU A 125 14.10 -6.55 9.67
CA GLU A 125 13.06 -7.59 9.77
C GLU A 125 12.64 -7.83 11.22
N LYS A 126 13.59 -7.90 12.16
CA LYS A 126 13.29 -8.02 13.60
C LYS A 126 12.52 -6.83 14.16
N LEU A 127 12.81 -5.62 13.64
CA LEU A 127 12.19 -4.40 14.12
C LEU A 127 10.74 -4.26 13.63
N HIS A 128 10.50 -4.45 12.35
CA HIS A 128 9.21 -4.10 11.73
C HIS A 128 8.25 -5.28 11.60
N LYS A 129 8.76 -6.52 11.46
CA LYS A 129 7.94 -7.73 11.27
C LYS A 129 6.86 -7.55 10.17
N SER A 130 7.15 -6.72 9.18
CA SER A 130 6.25 -6.42 8.06
C SER A 130 6.35 -7.51 6.99
N THR A 131 5.31 -7.64 6.17
CA THR A 131 5.38 -8.45 4.95
C THR A 131 5.98 -7.66 3.79
N THR A 132 5.67 -6.37 3.70
CA THR A 132 6.15 -5.51 2.63
C THR A 132 7.11 -4.44 3.14
N TYR A 133 8.38 -4.59 2.79
CA TYR A 133 9.41 -3.63 3.16
C TYR A 133 9.57 -2.52 2.14
N GLY A 134 9.85 -1.30 2.62
CA GLY A 134 10.06 -0.13 1.78
C GLY A 134 11.06 0.85 2.38
N ARG A 135 11.31 1.95 1.68
CA ARG A 135 12.18 3.04 2.13
C ARG A 135 11.82 3.63 3.51
N PRO A 136 10.53 3.76 3.89
CA PRO A 136 10.17 4.23 5.24
C PRO A 136 10.76 3.35 6.35
N HIS A 137 10.75 2.02 6.19
CA HIS A 137 11.34 1.09 7.16
C HIS A 137 12.87 1.27 7.28
N VAL A 138 13.55 1.50 6.13
CA VAL A 138 14.99 1.80 6.13
C VAL A 138 15.27 3.12 6.84
N ALA A 139 14.47 4.16 6.58
CA ALA A 139 14.59 5.46 7.24
C ALA A 139 14.40 5.35 8.75
N ASP A 140 13.38 4.62 9.23
CA ASP A 140 13.16 4.39 10.66
C ASP A 140 14.36 3.69 11.32
N MET A 141 14.93 2.67 10.65
CA MET A 141 16.14 2.01 11.14
C MET A 141 17.34 2.98 11.25
N MET A 142 17.55 3.84 10.24
CA MET A 142 18.61 4.85 10.28
C MET A 142 18.42 5.84 11.43
N ILE A 143 17.17 6.25 11.72
CA ILE A 143 16.84 7.13 12.87
C ILE A 143 17.18 6.43 14.18
N ARG A 144 16.71 5.19 14.37
CA ARG A 144 16.93 4.42 15.61
C ARG A 144 18.40 4.14 15.90
N LYS A 145 19.20 3.97 14.86
CA LYS A 145 20.66 3.81 15.00
C LYS A 145 21.40 5.15 15.11
N GLY A 146 20.71 6.28 15.07
CA GLY A 146 21.29 7.61 15.26
C GLY A 146 22.06 8.17 14.07
N TYR A 147 21.93 7.57 12.89
CA TYR A 147 22.58 8.08 11.67
C TYR A 147 21.94 9.37 11.14
N ILE A 148 20.64 9.54 11.37
CA ILE A 148 19.85 10.69 10.97
C ILE A 148 18.85 11.06 12.07
N LYS A 149 18.31 12.29 12.02
CA LYS A 149 17.37 12.79 13.03
C LYS A 149 15.90 12.54 12.71
N ASN A 150 15.56 12.48 11.43
CA ASN A 150 14.19 12.39 10.98
C ASN A 150 14.10 11.78 9.56
N ILE A 151 12.89 11.41 9.18
CA ILE A 151 12.62 10.78 7.88
C ILE A 151 12.95 11.70 6.69
N TYR A 152 12.82 13.02 6.87
CA TYR A 152 13.13 13.99 5.83
C TYR A 152 14.62 13.93 5.43
N GLU A 153 15.53 13.82 6.41
CA GLU A 153 16.98 13.65 6.14
C GLU A 153 17.25 12.38 5.33
N ALA A 154 16.58 11.26 5.65
CA ALA A 154 16.73 10.02 4.90
C ALA A 154 16.43 10.22 3.41
N PHE A 155 15.28 10.81 3.10
CA PHE A 155 14.85 11.00 1.72
C PHE A 155 15.58 12.12 0.99
N THR A 156 16.09 13.12 1.71
CA THR A 156 16.82 14.24 1.09
C THR A 156 18.26 13.86 0.75
N TYR A 157 18.94 13.06 1.60
CA TYR A 157 20.37 12.88 1.48
C TYR A 157 20.83 11.45 1.19
N HIS A 158 19.95 10.42 1.40
CA HIS A 158 20.41 9.04 1.36
C HIS A 158 19.61 8.14 0.40
N ILE A 159 18.30 8.06 0.55
CA ILE A 159 17.46 7.05 -0.12
C ILE A 159 16.37 7.62 -1.02
N GLY A 160 16.27 8.94 -1.13
CA GLY A 160 15.34 9.62 -2.04
C GLY A 160 15.78 9.52 -3.50
N ILE A 161 14.93 9.97 -4.41
CA ILE A 161 15.25 10.06 -5.85
C ILE A 161 16.51 10.91 -6.03
N ASN A 162 17.43 10.46 -6.87
CA ASN A 162 18.74 11.05 -7.12
C ASN A 162 19.77 10.97 -5.98
N CYS A 163 19.45 10.32 -4.85
CA CYS A 163 20.41 10.04 -3.80
C CYS A 163 21.25 8.80 -4.12
N TYR A 164 22.45 8.69 -3.50
CA TYR A 164 23.42 7.63 -3.77
C TYR A 164 22.90 6.21 -3.47
N ALA A 165 22.03 6.06 -2.48
CA ALA A 165 21.44 4.76 -2.13
C ALA A 165 20.03 4.56 -2.73
N TYR A 166 19.61 5.42 -3.67
CA TYR A 166 18.35 5.22 -4.36
C TYR A 166 18.37 3.93 -5.20
N GLU A 167 17.26 3.20 -5.14
CA GLU A 167 16.95 2.07 -6.03
C GLU A 167 15.55 2.28 -6.62
N LYS A 168 15.42 2.17 -7.93
CA LYS A 168 14.11 2.23 -8.59
C LYS A 168 13.26 1.05 -8.11
N LYS A 169 11.98 1.29 -7.80
CA LYS A 169 11.02 0.25 -7.49
C LYS A 169 10.62 -0.45 -8.79
N ILE A 170 10.56 -1.78 -8.77
CA ILE A 170 9.95 -2.53 -9.86
C ILE A 170 8.45 -2.48 -9.63
N HIS A 171 7.72 -2.06 -10.65
CA HIS A 171 6.27 -1.99 -10.64
C HIS A 171 5.70 -2.85 -11.76
N ILE A 172 4.50 -3.35 -11.53
CA ILE A 172 3.63 -3.83 -12.60
C ILE A 172 2.87 -2.64 -13.20
N SER A 173 2.32 -2.80 -14.41
CA SER A 173 1.44 -1.77 -14.96
C SER A 173 0.08 -1.78 -14.27
N PRO A 174 -0.64 -0.63 -14.23
CA PRO A 174 -2.02 -0.59 -13.73
C PRO A 174 -2.94 -1.60 -14.41
N LYS A 175 -2.78 -1.81 -15.71
CA LYS A 175 -3.55 -2.81 -16.47
C LYS A 175 -3.41 -4.22 -15.88
N ILE A 176 -2.18 -4.63 -15.53
CA ILE A 176 -1.94 -5.95 -14.90
C ILE A 176 -2.64 -6.01 -13.54
N ALA A 177 -2.55 -4.96 -12.72
CA ALA A 177 -3.21 -4.92 -11.42
C ALA A 177 -4.74 -5.01 -11.55
N ILE A 178 -5.34 -4.28 -12.48
CA ILE A 178 -6.77 -4.32 -12.77
C ILE A 178 -7.19 -5.74 -13.19
N ASP A 179 -6.46 -6.34 -14.14
CA ASP A 179 -6.78 -7.66 -14.67
C ASP A 179 -6.73 -8.76 -13.60
N ILE A 180 -5.71 -8.76 -12.74
CA ILE A 180 -5.60 -9.78 -11.68
C ILE A 180 -6.66 -9.62 -10.59
N ILE A 181 -7.08 -8.39 -10.28
CA ILE A 181 -8.18 -8.12 -9.36
C ILE A 181 -9.49 -8.64 -9.96
N HIS A 182 -9.77 -8.36 -11.24
CA HIS A 182 -10.95 -8.86 -11.95
C HIS A 182 -10.93 -10.39 -12.10
N ASP A 183 -9.80 -10.98 -12.45
CA ASP A 183 -9.61 -12.44 -12.50
C ASP A 183 -9.88 -13.12 -11.15
N ALA A 184 -9.68 -12.40 -10.05
CA ALA A 184 -10.01 -12.85 -8.70
C ALA A 184 -11.46 -12.55 -8.29
N GLY A 185 -12.29 -12.01 -9.19
CA GLY A 185 -13.70 -11.67 -8.93
C GLY A 185 -13.92 -10.36 -8.18
N GLY A 186 -12.88 -9.54 -8.03
CA GLY A 186 -12.91 -8.27 -7.33
C GLY A 186 -13.22 -7.07 -8.23
N ILE A 187 -13.23 -5.88 -7.62
CA ILE A 187 -13.34 -4.59 -8.29
C ILE A 187 -12.07 -3.76 -8.07
N ALA A 188 -11.65 -3.01 -9.09
CA ALA A 188 -10.43 -2.23 -9.11
C ALA A 188 -10.71 -0.73 -9.08
N ILE A 189 -10.19 -0.02 -8.09
CA ILE A 189 -10.42 1.41 -7.86
C ILE A 189 -9.07 2.14 -7.85
N MET A 190 -8.93 3.27 -8.55
CA MET A 190 -7.74 4.11 -8.41
C MET A 190 -7.71 4.77 -7.03
N ALA A 191 -6.63 4.55 -6.27
CA ALA A 191 -6.42 5.17 -4.98
C ALA A 191 -6.03 6.66 -5.13
N HIS A 192 -6.53 7.50 -4.22
CA HIS A 192 -6.16 8.92 -3.99
C HIS A 192 -5.67 9.71 -5.22
N PRO A 193 -6.46 9.86 -6.31
CA PRO A 193 -6.05 10.53 -7.54
C PRO A 193 -5.89 12.06 -7.38
N ASN A 194 -4.87 12.49 -6.61
CA ASN A 194 -4.71 13.89 -6.19
C ASN A 194 -4.37 14.87 -7.31
N LYS A 195 -3.42 14.50 -8.18
CA LYS A 195 -2.88 15.35 -9.26
C LYS A 195 -2.74 14.57 -10.57
N THR A 196 -3.58 13.58 -10.75
CA THR A 196 -3.54 12.74 -11.94
C THR A 196 -3.98 13.55 -13.15
N ASN A 197 -3.19 13.52 -14.22
CA ASN A 197 -3.52 14.18 -15.47
C ASN A 197 -4.58 13.38 -16.26
N GLU A 198 -5.23 14.03 -17.24
CA GLU A 198 -6.27 13.39 -18.05
C GLU A 198 -5.74 12.18 -18.83
N GLU A 199 -4.48 12.18 -19.24
CA GLU A 199 -3.84 11.06 -19.95
C GLU A 199 -3.87 9.79 -19.10
N ILE A 200 -3.46 9.87 -17.83
CA ILE A 200 -3.47 8.74 -16.90
C ILE A 200 -4.91 8.28 -16.62
N LEU A 201 -5.83 9.21 -16.41
CA LEU A 201 -7.24 8.88 -16.19
C LEU A 201 -7.83 8.13 -17.38
N ASN A 202 -7.61 8.63 -18.60
CA ASN A 202 -8.05 7.97 -19.84
C ASN A 202 -7.40 6.59 -20.03
N TYR A 203 -6.10 6.46 -19.71
CA TYR A 203 -5.42 5.17 -19.73
C TYR A 203 -6.07 4.16 -18.77
N LEU A 204 -6.40 4.58 -17.54
CA LEU A 204 -7.04 3.71 -16.55
C LEU A 204 -8.46 3.31 -16.95
N ILE A 205 -9.25 4.26 -17.48
CA ILE A 205 -10.59 3.99 -17.99
C ILE A 205 -10.52 2.96 -19.14
N ASN A 206 -9.62 3.16 -20.10
CA ASN A 206 -9.39 2.23 -21.20
C ASN A 206 -8.81 0.87 -20.73
N SER A 207 -8.17 0.83 -19.58
CA SER A 207 -7.68 -0.39 -18.94
C SER A 207 -8.75 -1.14 -18.15
N GLY A 208 -9.96 -0.58 -18.02
CA GLY A 208 -11.10 -1.22 -17.36
C GLY A 208 -11.17 -0.96 -15.85
N ILE A 209 -10.64 0.18 -15.35
CA ILE A 209 -10.82 0.56 -13.93
C ILE A 209 -12.32 0.75 -13.62
N ASP A 210 -12.75 0.26 -12.44
CA ASP A 210 -14.17 0.34 -12.04
C ASP A 210 -14.55 1.67 -11.39
N GLY A 211 -13.56 2.44 -10.92
CA GLY A 211 -13.84 3.74 -10.30
C GLY A 211 -12.62 4.43 -9.69
N PHE A 212 -12.89 5.49 -8.93
CA PHE A 212 -11.89 6.35 -8.33
C PHE A 212 -12.21 6.61 -6.86
N GLU A 213 -11.20 6.64 -6.00
CA GLU A 213 -11.36 7.05 -4.62
C GLU A 213 -11.63 8.55 -4.56
N ILE A 214 -12.85 8.94 -4.16
CA ILE A 214 -13.26 10.36 -4.10
C ILE A 214 -12.96 10.96 -2.72
N ILE A 215 -13.18 10.18 -1.66
CA ILE A 215 -13.02 10.64 -0.28
C ILE A 215 -11.72 10.09 0.30
N HIS A 216 -10.71 10.95 0.36
CA HIS A 216 -9.43 10.64 0.99
C HIS A 216 -8.93 11.86 1.79
N PRO A 217 -8.17 11.68 2.90
CA PRO A 217 -7.68 12.80 3.73
C PRO A 217 -6.87 13.84 2.96
N SER A 218 -6.12 13.42 1.92
CA SER A 218 -5.33 14.33 1.08
C SER A 218 -6.15 15.13 0.05
N HIS A 219 -7.45 14.81 -0.15
CA HIS A 219 -8.27 15.45 -1.17
C HIS A 219 -8.86 16.75 -0.69
N THR A 220 -8.61 17.83 -1.45
CA THR A 220 -9.34 19.10 -1.32
C THR A 220 -10.77 18.98 -1.87
N ASN A 221 -11.64 19.92 -1.49
CA ASN A 221 -13.00 19.97 -2.05
C ASN A 221 -13.02 20.12 -3.58
N SER A 222 -12.04 20.82 -4.15
CA SER A 222 -11.91 20.96 -5.61
C SER A 222 -11.64 19.59 -6.27
N ILE A 223 -10.70 18.81 -5.72
CA ILE A 223 -10.40 17.44 -6.23
C ILE A 223 -11.64 16.56 -6.15
N LYS A 224 -12.32 16.53 -5.00
CA LYS A 224 -13.54 15.74 -4.81
C LYS A 224 -14.63 16.10 -5.83
N ASN A 225 -14.82 17.37 -6.12
CA ASN A 225 -15.83 17.84 -7.09
C ASN A 225 -15.44 17.47 -8.53
N ASN A 226 -14.15 17.53 -8.88
CA ASN A 226 -13.68 17.16 -10.21
C ASN A 226 -13.83 15.64 -10.42
N LEU A 227 -13.45 14.82 -9.43
CA LEU A 227 -13.60 13.37 -9.50
C LEU A 227 -15.07 12.94 -9.62
N LYS A 228 -15.99 13.59 -8.91
CA LYS A 228 -17.42 13.31 -9.05
C LYS A 228 -17.93 13.53 -10.47
N LYS A 229 -17.48 14.59 -11.15
CA LYS A 229 -17.87 14.88 -12.55
C LYS A 229 -17.32 13.90 -13.56
N LEU A 230 -16.29 13.10 -13.20
CA LEU A 230 -15.72 12.08 -14.08
C LEU A 230 -16.51 10.77 -14.03
N VAL A 231 -17.28 10.53 -12.98
CA VAL A 231 -18.03 9.29 -12.75
C VAL A 231 -19.54 9.45 -12.95
N ASP A 232 -20.05 10.69 -13.08
CA ASP A 232 -21.41 11.04 -13.46
C ASP A 232 -21.54 11.05 -15.00
#